data_ce265a7a595dea90ef8614c36b434862
#
_entry.id   ce265a7a595dea90ef8614c36b434862
#
_cell.length_a   1.000
_cell.length_b   1.000
_cell.length_c   1.000
_cell.angle_alpha   90.00
_cell.angle_beta   90.00
_cell.angle_gamma   90.00
#
_symmetry.space_group_name_H-M   'P 1'
#
loop_
_entity.id
_entity.type
_entity.pdbx_description
1 polymer ?
#
loop_
_entity_poly.entity_id
_entity_poly.type
_entity_poly.pdbx_seq_one_letter_code
_entity_poly.pdbx_strand_id
1 'polypeptide(L)'
;MSVKKFIPSFVVCILFCYSLVANELPVAKIIYLNGPSSCGKSTLAKALQESFEDPFLHLGIDKVIDFMPDKINNWEGGYAPLGFSWKADNDATGHPIFHVHAGPFAKRMIETLKMISVLLASQNFNLIIDDVALSGAEVEEWKQLLKNYDVLYVGIVTPLEVLEERERSRGDRRIGSARAQYQTMHKNTSYDLTIDTHAQTTAENVAKIKEALLKKLKK
;
A
#
# COMPACT_ATOMS: atom_id res chain seq x y z
N MET A 1 74.39 -43.18 -6.09
CA MET A 1 73.87 -41.92 -6.65
C MET A 1 72.47 -42.19 -7.14
N SER A 2 71.47 -41.78 -6.36
CA SER A 2 70.00 -41.99 -6.68
C SER A 2 69.42 -40.72 -7.21
N VAL A 3 69.01 -40.72 -8.47
CA VAL A 3 68.37 -39.59 -9.12
C VAL A 3 66.88 -39.64 -8.79
N LYS A 4 66.42 -38.73 -7.90
CA LYS A 4 64.94 -38.49 -7.63
C LYS A 4 64.34 -37.79 -8.82
N LYS A 5 63.44 -38.47 -9.52
CA LYS A 5 62.59 -37.86 -10.54
C LYS A 5 61.52 -36.97 -9.85
N PHE A 6 61.55 -35.68 -10.16
CA PHE A 6 60.52 -34.70 -9.83
C PHE A 6 59.32 -34.85 -10.78
N ILE A 7 58.14 -35.17 -10.27
CA ILE A 7 56.94 -35.17 -11.02
C ILE A 7 56.26 -33.78 -10.76
N PRO A 8 56.03 -32.94 -11.75
CA PRO A 8 55.29 -31.73 -11.52
C PRO A 8 53.79 -32.04 -11.38
N SER A 9 53.25 -31.71 -10.22
CA SER A 9 51.78 -31.71 -9.99
C SER A 9 51.09 -30.72 -10.92
N PHE A 10 50.37 -31.22 -11.90
CA PHE A 10 49.45 -30.46 -12.71
C PHE A 10 48.24 -30.17 -11.85
N VAL A 11 48.17 -28.96 -11.30
CA VAL A 11 46.95 -28.44 -10.67
C VAL A 11 45.99 -28.10 -11.80
N VAL A 12 45.03 -28.99 -12.07
CA VAL A 12 43.90 -28.71 -12.93
C VAL A 12 42.97 -27.77 -12.18
N CYS A 13 43.12 -26.46 -12.39
CA CYS A 13 42.11 -25.48 -12.03
C CYS A 13 40.89 -25.71 -12.94
N ILE A 14 39.95 -26.51 -12.48
CA ILE A 14 38.61 -26.54 -13.06
C ILE A 14 37.96 -25.20 -12.68
N LEU A 15 38.10 -24.22 -13.54
CA LEU A 15 37.28 -23.04 -13.56
C LEU A 15 35.84 -23.49 -13.87
N PHE A 16 35.07 -23.76 -12.82
CA PHE A 16 33.62 -23.79 -12.91
C PHE A 16 33.19 -22.36 -13.28
N CYS A 17 33.09 -22.07 -14.58
CA CYS A 17 32.28 -20.98 -15.07
C CYS A 17 30.83 -21.31 -14.66
N TYR A 18 30.44 -20.93 -13.47
CA TYR A 18 29.03 -20.65 -13.22
C TYR A 18 28.69 -19.49 -14.16
N SER A 19 28.16 -19.82 -15.33
CA SER A 19 27.29 -18.89 -16.04
C SER A 19 26.14 -18.62 -15.09
N LEU A 20 26.27 -17.53 -14.32
CA LEU A 20 25.16 -16.81 -13.76
C LEU A 20 24.31 -16.40 -14.98
N VAL A 21 23.40 -17.27 -15.40
CA VAL A 21 22.19 -16.82 -16.03
C VAL A 21 21.57 -15.96 -14.93
N ALA A 22 21.79 -14.65 -15.01
CA ALA A 22 21.01 -13.70 -14.29
C ALA A 22 19.58 -13.92 -14.81
N ASN A 23 18.85 -14.85 -14.18
CA ASN A 23 17.41 -14.79 -14.22
C ASN A 23 17.10 -13.42 -13.64
N GLU A 24 16.84 -12.45 -14.51
CA GLU A 24 16.27 -11.19 -14.08
C GLU A 24 15.04 -11.59 -13.27
N LEU A 25 15.12 -11.38 -11.95
CA LEU A 25 13.98 -11.66 -11.08
C LEU A 25 12.81 -10.83 -11.63
N PRO A 26 11.63 -11.41 -11.74
CA PRO A 26 10.49 -10.68 -12.31
C PRO A 26 10.29 -9.39 -11.52
N VAL A 27 10.13 -8.28 -12.24
CA VAL A 27 9.88 -6.97 -11.61
C VAL A 27 8.65 -7.07 -10.73
N ALA A 28 8.73 -6.51 -9.52
CA ALA A 28 7.63 -6.51 -8.56
C ALA A 28 6.36 -5.91 -9.16
N LYS A 29 5.26 -6.64 -9.06
CA LYS A 29 3.92 -6.18 -9.44
C LYS A 29 3.30 -5.47 -8.24
N ILE A 30 2.82 -4.26 -8.41
CA ILE A 30 2.27 -3.45 -7.32
C ILE A 30 0.84 -3.02 -7.64
N ILE A 31 -0.05 -3.21 -6.67
CA ILE A 31 -1.42 -2.67 -6.70
C ILE A 31 -1.51 -1.63 -5.58
N TYR A 32 -1.71 -0.37 -5.96
CA TYR A 32 -1.93 0.70 -5.01
C TYR A 32 -3.43 1.01 -4.91
N LEU A 33 -4.01 0.84 -3.73
CA LEU A 33 -5.41 1.08 -3.44
C LEU A 33 -5.54 2.38 -2.63
N ASN A 34 -6.30 3.35 -3.14
CA ASN A 34 -6.63 4.57 -2.40
C ASN A 34 -8.14 4.77 -2.31
N GLY A 35 -8.60 5.19 -1.15
CA GLY A 35 -10.02 5.45 -0.89
C GLY A 35 -10.27 5.82 0.57
N PRO A 36 -11.42 6.41 0.90
CA PRO A 36 -11.72 6.86 2.25
C PRO A 36 -11.83 5.70 3.25
N SER A 37 -11.81 6.03 4.52
CA SER A 37 -12.15 5.08 5.58
C SER A 37 -13.49 4.42 5.28
N SER A 38 -13.64 3.16 5.65
CA SER A 38 -14.87 2.36 5.45
C SER A 38 -15.27 2.07 3.99
N CYS A 39 -14.47 2.44 2.97
CA CYS A 39 -14.78 2.12 1.58
C CYS A 39 -14.48 0.65 1.19
N GLY A 40 -13.92 -0.17 2.08
CA GLY A 40 -13.70 -1.60 1.83
C GLY A 40 -12.32 -1.97 1.29
N LYS A 41 -11.33 -1.07 1.30
CA LYS A 41 -9.94 -1.33 0.83
C LYS A 41 -9.32 -2.60 1.40
N SER A 42 -9.30 -2.73 2.73
CA SER A 42 -8.63 -3.87 3.39
C SER A 42 -9.34 -5.20 3.10
N THR A 43 -10.68 -5.20 2.93
CA THR A 43 -11.43 -6.37 2.49
C THR A 43 -11.02 -6.77 1.07
N LEU A 44 -10.93 -5.77 0.18
CA LEU A 44 -10.51 -5.98 -1.20
C LEU A 44 -9.05 -6.45 -1.28
N ALA A 45 -8.15 -5.85 -0.49
CA ALA A 45 -6.74 -6.25 -0.42
C ALA A 45 -6.57 -7.73 -0.01
N LYS A 46 -7.31 -8.18 1.01
CA LYS A 46 -7.32 -9.59 1.41
C LYS A 46 -7.86 -10.50 0.31
N ALA A 47 -8.97 -10.13 -0.32
CA ALA A 47 -9.55 -10.91 -1.42
C ALA A 47 -8.61 -10.98 -2.64
N LEU A 48 -7.87 -9.92 -2.94
CA LEU A 48 -6.83 -9.93 -3.96
C LEU A 48 -5.69 -10.88 -3.59
N GLN A 49 -5.19 -10.84 -2.34
CA GLN A 49 -4.15 -11.77 -1.88
C GLN A 49 -4.54 -13.23 -2.12
N GLU A 50 -5.75 -13.60 -1.74
CA GLU A 50 -6.26 -14.97 -1.88
C GLU A 50 -6.52 -15.37 -3.36
N SER A 51 -6.70 -14.40 -4.24
CA SER A 51 -7.06 -14.65 -5.65
C SER A 51 -5.86 -14.84 -6.58
N PHE A 52 -4.66 -14.42 -6.19
CA PHE A 52 -3.44 -14.58 -6.98
C PHE A 52 -2.73 -15.89 -6.63
N GLU A 53 -2.14 -16.54 -7.65
CA GLU A 53 -1.24 -17.67 -7.45
C GLU A 53 0.10 -17.22 -6.86
N ASP A 54 0.66 -16.13 -7.41
CA ASP A 54 1.85 -15.49 -6.85
C ASP A 54 1.50 -14.80 -5.52
N PRO A 55 2.34 -14.89 -4.49
CA PRO A 55 2.11 -14.20 -3.24
C PRO A 55 2.24 -12.68 -3.38
N PHE A 56 1.25 -11.96 -2.88
CA PHE A 56 1.28 -10.50 -2.71
C PHE A 56 1.35 -10.15 -1.23
N LEU A 57 2.28 -9.29 -0.84
CA LEU A 57 2.32 -8.74 0.52
C LEU A 57 1.32 -7.59 0.63
N HIS A 58 0.50 -7.59 1.66
CA HIS A 58 -0.43 -6.50 1.95
C HIS A 58 0.19 -5.54 2.97
N LEU A 59 0.47 -4.32 2.54
CA LEU A 59 0.96 -3.21 3.35
C LEU A 59 -0.16 -2.17 3.49
N GLY A 60 -0.27 -1.54 4.65
CA GLY A 60 -1.25 -0.49 4.87
C GLY A 60 -0.87 0.39 6.05
N ILE A 61 -1.42 1.58 6.10
CA ILE A 61 -1.14 2.55 7.16
C ILE A 61 -1.51 2.00 8.54
N ASP A 62 -2.60 1.26 8.65
CA ASP A 62 -3.03 0.65 9.92
C ASP A 62 -1.95 -0.28 10.49
N LYS A 63 -1.27 -1.08 9.64
CA LYS A 63 -0.18 -1.97 10.07
C LYS A 63 1.04 -1.22 10.58
N VAL A 64 1.31 -0.05 10.02
CA VAL A 64 2.43 0.79 10.49
C VAL A 64 2.08 1.51 11.79
N ILE A 65 0.81 1.85 11.97
CA ILE A 65 0.29 2.38 13.24
C ILE A 65 0.44 1.34 14.35
N ASP A 66 0.20 0.05 14.07
CA ASP A 66 0.35 -1.06 15.02
C ASP A 66 1.80 -1.22 15.55
N PHE A 67 2.80 -0.69 14.84
CA PHE A 67 4.18 -0.64 15.37
C PHE A 67 4.38 0.44 16.44
N MET A 68 3.43 1.39 16.55
CA MET A 68 3.56 2.53 17.45
C MET A 68 3.08 2.15 18.86
N PRO A 69 3.74 2.67 19.91
CA PRO A 69 3.18 2.52 21.25
C PRO A 69 1.83 3.23 21.37
N ASP A 70 0.82 2.56 21.91
CA ASP A 70 -0.55 3.12 22.04
C ASP A 70 -0.55 4.47 22.76
N LYS A 71 0.28 4.61 23.79
CA LYS A 71 0.36 5.81 24.64
C LYS A 71 0.69 7.12 23.91
N ILE A 72 1.22 7.07 22.67
CA ILE A 72 1.54 8.28 21.90
C ILE A 72 0.44 8.68 20.95
N ASN A 73 -0.56 7.80 20.72
CA ASN A 73 -1.76 8.07 19.93
C ASN A 73 -2.94 8.42 20.86
N ASN A 74 -3.93 9.14 20.32
CA ASN A 74 -5.19 9.36 21.02
C ASN A 74 -6.36 9.30 20.03
N TRP A 75 -7.00 8.16 19.98
CA TRP A 75 -8.14 7.90 19.10
C TRP A 75 -9.50 8.23 19.75
N GLU A 76 -9.54 8.58 21.04
CA GLU A 76 -10.76 8.88 21.78
C GLU A 76 -11.17 10.36 21.72
N GLY A 77 -10.26 11.25 21.30
CA GLY A 77 -10.59 12.65 21.06
C GLY A 77 -9.71 13.70 21.75
N GLY A 78 -8.65 13.27 22.47
CA GLY A 78 -7.63 14.18 22.99
C GLY A 78 -6.53 14.48 21.96
N TYR A 79 -5.71 15.48 22.24
CA TYR A 79 -4.56 15.83 21.41
C TYR A 79 -3.37 14.90 21.71
N ALA A 80 -2.75 14.38 20.65
CA ALA A 80 -1.54 13.58 20.71
C ALA A 80 -0.39 14.31 19.99
N PRO A 81 0.50 15.00 20.72
CA PRO A 81 1.50 15.87 20.09
C PRO A 81 2.53 15.12 19.24
N LEU A 82 2.80 13.86 19.51
CA LEU A 82 3.77 13.04 18.78
C LEU A 82 3.11 12.09 17.77
N GLY A 83 1.98 11.50 18.14
CA GLY A 83 1.30 10.45 17.42
C GLY A 83 0.11 10.93 16.58
N PHE A 84 -0.83 10.02 16.36
CA PHE A 84 -2.09 10.31 15.70
C PHE A 84 -3.15 10.75 16.69
N SER A 85 -4.00 11.67 16.27
CA SER A 85 -5.20 12.10 17.00
C SER A 85 -6.26 12.65 16.05
N TRP A 86 -7.44 12.92 16.57
CA TRP A 86 -8.52 13.52 15.81
C TRP A 86 -8.58 15.05 16.02
N LYS A 87 -8.70 15.79 14.93
CA LYS A 87 -9.03 17.22 14.92
C LYS A 87 -10.47 17.38 14.48
N ALA A 88 -11.32 17.87 15.37
CA ALA A 88 -12.70 18.18 15.07
C ALA A 88 -12.82 19.41 14.16
N ASP A 89 -13.76 19.37 13.24
CA ASP A 89 -14.14 20.46 12.33
C ASP A 89 -15.61 20.32 11.92
N ASN A 90 -16.12 21.21 11.10
CA ASN A 90 -17.41 21.09 10.45
C ASN A 90 -17.22 21.21 8.93
N ASP A 91 -18.01 20.46 8.17
CA ASP A 91 -18.05 20.63 6.73
C ASP A 91 -18.82 21.93 6.33
N ALA A 92 -18.83 22.23 5.02
CA ALA A 92 -19.49 23.42 4.50
C ALA A 92 -21.01 23.47 4.75
N THR A 93 -21.61 22.35 5.14
CA THR A 93 -23.03 22.21 5.47
C THR A 93 -23.31 22.18 6.98
N GLY A 94 -22.25 22.31 7.80
CA GLY A 94 -22.33 22.33 9.26
C GLY A 94 -22.32 20.95 9.92
N HIS A 95 -22.10 19.85 9.17
CA HIS A 95 -21.99 18.52 9.76
C HIS A 95 -20.62 18.35 10.45
N PRO A 96 -20.59 17.77 11.66
CA PRO A 96 -19.33 17.45 12.34
C PRO A 96 -18.48 16.48 11.52
N ILE A 97 -17.20 16.82 11.33
CA ILE A 97 -16.21 15.99 10.68
C ILE A 97 -14.95 15.88 11.53
N PHE A 98 -14.15 14.86 11.27
CA PHE A 98 -12.90 14.64 12.00
C PHE A 98 -11.76 14.36 11.01
N HIS A 99 -10.75 15.20 11.09
CA HIS A 99 -9.50 15.02 10.35
C HIS A 99 -8.48 14.28 11.20
N VAL A 100 -7.71 13.38 10.58
CA VAL A 100 -6.56 12.78 11.26
C VAL A 100 -5.48 13.84 11.39
N HIS A 101 -5.03 14.09 12.61
CA HIS A 101 -3.82 14.84 12.89
C HIS A 101 -2.66 13.87 13.09
N ALA A 102 -1.54 14.11 12.42
CA ALA A 102 -0.31 13.36 12.56
C ALA A 102 0.78 14.25 13.16
N GLY A 103 1.23 13.93 14.36
CA GLY A 103 2.39 14.56 14.99
C GLY A 103 3.71 14.11 14.34
N PRO A 104 4.86 14.65 14.79
CA PRO A 104 6.15 14.37 14.13
C PRO A 104 6.53 12.90 14.07
N PHE A 105 6.22 12.10 15.10
CA PHE A 105 6.49 10.68 15.10
C PHE A 105 5.58 9.94 14.13
N ALA A 106 4.27 10.26 14.12
CA ALA A 106 3.30 9.69 13.19
C ALA A 106 3.66 9.98 11.73
N LYS A 107 4.09 11.21 11.41
CA LYS A 107 4.58 11.57 10.06
C LYS A 107 5.77 10.72 9.64
N ARG A 108 6.73 10.49 10.53
CA ARG A 108 7.87 9.59 10.26
C ARG A 108 7.39 8.16 10.00
N MET A 109 6.35 7.69 10.68
CA MET A 109 5.79 6.36 10.44
C MET A 109 5.09 6.26 9.07
N ILE A 110 4.39 7.32 8.63
CA ILE A 110 3.85 7.40 7.26
C ILE A 110 4.96 7.29 6.22
N GLU A 111 6.06 8.04 6.40
CA GLU A 111 7.23 7.96 5.52
C GLU A 111 7.89 6.55 5.58
N THR A 112 7.89 5.92 6.75
CA THR A 112 8.41 4.56 6.91
C THR A 112 7.61 3.55 6.08
N LEU A 113 6.29 3.68 5.97
CA LEU A 113 5.47 2.84 5.08
C LEU A 113 5.95 2.94 3.63
N LYS A 114 6.21 4.16 3.15
CA LYS A 114 6.73 4.40 1.79
C LYS A 114 8.10 3.73 1.60
N MET A 115 9.00 3.88 2.56
CA MET A 115 10.35 3.28 2.52
C MET A 115 10.30 1.75 2.54
N ILE A 116 9.47 1.15 3.39
CA ILE A 116 9.28 -0.31 3.44
C ILE A 116 8.72 -0.81 2.11
N SER A 117 7.76 -0.10 1.51
CA SER A 117 7.18 -0.47 0.22
C SER A 117 8.24 -0.52 -0.89
N VAL A 118 9.12 0.50 -0.96
CA VAL A 118 10.24 0.51 -1.92
C VAL A 118 11.24 -0.60 -1.64
N LEU A 119 11.58 -0.83 -0.38
CA LEU A 119 12.51 -1.90 0.01
C LEU A 119 11.96 -3.26 -0.43
N LEU A 120 10.72 -3.57 -0.14
CA LEU A 120 10.11 -4.85 -0.51
C LEU A 120 10.00 -5.00 -2.04
N ALA A 121 9.62 -3.93 -2.75
CA ALA A 121 9.58 -3.93 -4.20
C ALA A 121 10.99 -4.16 -4.81
N SER A 122 12.04 -3.57 -4.22
CA SER A 122 13.42 -3.78 -4.65
C SER A 122 13.93 -5.21 -4.43
N GLN A 123 13.29 -5.96 -3.55
CA GLN A 123 13.52 -7.40 -3.35
C GLN A 123 12.57 -8.27 -4.19
N ASN A 124 11.87 -7.68 -5.16
CA ASN A 124 10.92 -8.33 -6.09
C ASN A 124 9.70 -8.97 -5.40
N PHE A 125 9.30 -8.49 -4.24
CA PHE A 125 8.01 -8.86 -3.65
C PHE A 125 6.87 -8.14 -4.35
N ASN A 126 5.84 -8.87 -4.75
CA ASN A 126 4.60 -8.26 -5.20
C ASN A 126 3.86 -7.62 -4.03
N LEU A 127 3.26 -6.44 -4.25
CA LEU A 127 2.66 -5.64 -3.17
C LEU A 127 1.22 -5.26 -3.47
N ILE A 128 0.40 -5.26 -2.43
CA ILE A 128 -0.86 -4.52 -2.36
C ILE A 128 -0.67 -3.45 -1.30
N ILE A 129 -0.69 -2.19 -1.70
CA ILE A 129 -0.56 -1.04 -0.80
C ILE A 129 -1.95 -0.48 -0.54
N ASP A 130 -2.42 -0.57 0.71
CA ASP A 130 -3.71 -0.09 1.19
C ASP A 130 -3.50 1.24 1.91
N ASP A 131 -3.72 2.34 1.21
CA ASP A 131 -3.42 3.69 1.70
C ASP A 131 -4.68 4.58 1.83
N VAL A 132 -4.53 5.66 2.57
CA VAL A 132 -5.49 6.73 2.75
C VAL A 132 -4.80 8.05 2.40
N ALA A 133 -4.38 8.19 1.14
CA ALA A 133 -3.82 9.45 0.64
C ALA A 133 -4.94 10.50 0.55
N LEU A 134 -4.82 11.56 1.33
CA LEU A 134 -5.87 12.57 1.51
C LEU A 134 -5.93 13.61 0.39
N SER A 135 -4.98 13.57 -0.54
CA SER A 135 -4.88 14.53 -1.64
C SER A 135 -4.24 13.90 -2.88
N GLY A 136 -4.49 14.54 -4.05
CA GLY A 136 -3.81 14.16 -5.29
C GLY A 136 -2.29 14.29 -5.20
N ALA A 137 -1.77 15.24 -4.41
CA ALA A 137 -0.33 15.43 -4.21
C ALA A 137 0.31 14.20 -3.54
N GLU A 138 -0.34 13.62 -2.52
CA GLU A 138 0.16 12.41 -1.86
C GLU A 138 0.15 11.19 -2.80
N VAL A 139 -0.85 11.08 -3.69
CA VAL A 139 -0.86 10.03 -4.71
C VAL A 139 0.27 10.24 -5.73
N GLU A 140 0.55 11.48 -6.13
CA GLU A 140 1.68 11.79 -7.00
C GLU A 140 3.04 11.49 -6.33
N GLU A 141 3.19 11.71 -5.03
CA GLU A 141 4.38 11.27 -4.28
C GLU A 141 4.59 9.75 -4.41
N TRP A 142 3.53 8.95 -4.25
CA TRP A 142 3.59 7.50 -4.47
C TRP A 142 3.97 7.15 -5.91
N LYS A 143 3.43 7.84 -6.90
CA LYS A 143 3.78 7.62 -8.32
C LYS A 143 5.25 7.91 -8.59
N GLN A 144 5.79 8.99 -8.02
CA GLN A 144 7.21 9.32 -8.16
C GLN A 144 8.11 8.29 -7.45
N LEU A 145 7.71 7.85 -6.26
CA LEU A 145 8.47 6.90 -5.48
C LEU A 145 8.55 5.52 -6.15
N LEU A 146 7.46 5.08 -6.76
CA LEU A 146 7.33 3.77 -7.38
C LEU A 146 7.48 3.80 -8.91
N LYS A 147 8.00 4.88 -9.50
CA LYS A 147 8.07 5.10 -10.96
C LYS A 147 8.85 4.03 -11.74
N ASN A 148 9.72 3.29 -11.07
CA ASN A 148 10.53 2.23 -11.69
C ASN A 148 9.87 0.85 -11.61
N TYR A 149 8.63 0.76 -11.13
CA TYR A 149 7.88 -0.48 -10.98
C TYR A 149 6.58 -0.45 -11.77
N ASP A 150 6.05 -1.63 -12.08
CA ASP A 150 4.74 -1.78 -12.68
C ASP A 150 3.65 -1.64 -11.61
N VAL A 151 3.10 -0.44 -11.47
CA VAL A 151 2.10 -0.11 -10.45
C VAL A 151 0.74 0.12 -11.08
N LEU A 152 -0.28 -0.61 -10.65
CA LEU A 152 -1.68 -0.32 -10.96
C LEU A 152 -2.27 0.57 -9.87
N TYR A 153 -2.56 1.82 -10.19
CA TYR A 153 -3.20 2.77 -9.28
C TYR A 153 -4.72 2.64 -9.35
N VAL A 154 -5.35 2.26 -8.24
CA VAL A 154 -6.78 2.01 -8.13
C VAL A 154 -7.43 2.99 -7.15
N GLY A 155 -8.36 3.80 -7.64
CA GLY A 155 -9.23 4.64 -6.81
C GLY A 155 -10.48 3.86 -6.40
N ILE A 156 -10.78 3.83 -5.10
CA ILE A 156 -11.97 3.17 -4.58
C ILE A 156 -13.00 4.22 -4.21
N VAL A 157 -14.10 4.23 -4.94
CA VAL A 157 -15.24 5.10 -4.68
C VAL A 157 -16.36 4.35 -3.99
N THR A 158 -17.13 5.06 -3.19
CA THR A 158 -18.29 4.53 -2.47
C THR A 158 -19.18 5.73 -2.14
N PRO A 159 -20.49 5.68 -2.33
CA PRO A 159 -21.39 6.78 -1.95
C PRO A 159 -21.23 7.19 -0.49
N LEU A 160 -21.35 8.48 -0.20
CA LEU A 160 -21.09 9.03 1.14
C LEU A 160 -21.99 8.38 2.20
N GLU A 161 -23.28 8.19 1.87
CA GLU A 161 -24.27 7.59 2.77
C GLU A 161 -23.86 6.17 3.18
N VAL A 162 -23.30 5.41 2.24
CA VAL A 162 -22.81 4.04 2.47
C VAL A 162 -21.54 4.04 3.32
N LEU A 163 -20.65 5.00 3.11
CA LEU A 163 -19.45 5.17 3.95
C LEU A 163 -19.83 5.48 5.40
N GLU A 164 -20.77 6.38 5.60
CA GLU A 164 -21.24 6.78 6.94
C GLU A 164 -21.99 5.64 7.65
N GLU A 165 -22.79 4.86 6.92
CA GLU A 165 -23.43 3.67 7.47
C GLU A 165 -22.41 2.62 7.90
N ARG A 166 -21.42 2.33 7.04
CA ARG A 166 -20.34 1.40 7.36
C ARG A 166 -19.48 1.89 8.52
N GLU A 167 -19.20 3.20 8.59
CA GLU A 167 -18.45 3.83 9.68
C GLU A 167 -19.19 3.64 11.01
N ARG A 168 -20.51 3.86 11.06
CA ARG A 168 -21.33 3.63 12.25
C ARG A 168 -21.39 2.15 12.65
N SER A 169 -21.53 1.26 11.67
CA SER A 169 -21.70 -0.18 11.92
C SER A 169 -20.43 -0.83 12.48
N ARG A 170 -19.26 -0.30 12.17
CA ARG A 170 -17.98 -0.86 12.63
C ARG A 170 -17.71 -0.63 14.10
N GLY A 171 -18.19 0.48 14.68
CA GLY A 171 -18.01 0.81 16.10
C GLY A 171 -16.57 1.17 16.52
N ASP A 172 -15.57 0.89 15.68
CA ASP A 172 -14.14 1.15 15.91
C ASP A 172 -13.61 2.38 15.16
N ARG A 173 -14.51 3.16 14.54
CA ARG A 173 -14.14 4.32 13.72
C ARG A 173 -14.73 5.61 14.28
N ARG A 174 -14.02 6.71 14.09
CA ARG A 174 -14.50 8.03 14.46
C ARG A 174 -15.55 8.48 13.45
N ILE A 175 -16.81 8.57 13.86
CA ILE A 175 -17.94 9.00 13.01
C ILE A 175 -17.66 10.41 12.48
N GLY A 176 -17.77 10.59 11.16
CA GLY A 176 -17.44 11.84 10.45
C GLY A 176 -16.04 11.86 9.83
N SER A 177 -15.19 10.85 10.08
CA SER A 177 -13.88 10.77 9.44
C SER A 177 -13.99 10.39 7.97
N ALA A 178 -14.86 9.48 7.60
CA ALA A 178 -15.12 9.12 6.21
C ALA A 178 -15.65 10.31 5.40
N ARG A 179 -16.56 11.12 5.97
CA ARG A 179 -17.06 12.36 5.35
C ARG A 179 -15.95 13.37 5.08
N ALA A 180 -15.06 13.59 6.05
CA ALA A 180 -13.92 14.49 5.90
C ALA A 180 -13.01 14.06 4.73
N GLN A 181 -12.72 12.78 4.62
CA GLN A 181 -11.88 12.20 3.57
C GLN A 181 -12.59 12.21 2.20
N TYR A 182 -13.88 11.89 2.15
CA TYR A 182 -14.67 11.86 0.93
C TYR A 182 -14.62 13.17 0.15
N GLN A 183 -14.60 14.32 0.85
CA GLN A 183 -14.62 15.64 0.24
C GLN A 183 -13.35 15.98 -0.56
N THR A 184 -12.20 15.38 -0.23
CA THR A 184 -10.90 15.84 -0.75
C THR A 184 -10.10 14.74 -1.47
N MET A 185 -10.22 13.50 -1.05
CA MET A 185 -9.31 12.41 -1.40
C MET A 185 -9.13 12.16 -2.90
N HIS A 186 -10.23 12.21 -3.67
CA HIS A 186 -10.18 11.95 -5.11
C HIS A 186 -10.09 13.21 -5.97
N LYS A 187 -10.05 14.40 -5.35
CA LYS A 187 -9.91 15.66 -6.09
C LYS A 187 -8.54 15.75 -6.74
N ASN A 188 -8.54 16.09 -8.04
CA ASN A 188 -7.32 16.26 -8.84
C ASN A 188 -6.40 15.01 -8.82
N THR A 189 -6.98 13.83 -8.66
CA THR A 189 -6.26 12.56 -8.64
C THR A 189 -6.63 11.74 -9.86
N SER A 190 -5.65 11.22 -10.58
CA SER A 190 -5.86 10.28 -11.68
C SER A 190 -5.45 8.87 -11.24
N TYR A 191 -6.31 7.90 -11.56
CA TYR A 191 -6.06 6.48 -11.34
C TYR A 191 -6.06 5.73 -12.68
N ASP A 192 -5.40 4.58 -12.72
CA ASP A 192 -5.50 3.67 -13.87
C ASP A 192 -6.88 2.99 -13.94
N LEU A 193 -7.47 2.76 -12.76
CA LEU A 193 -8.77 2.13 -12.59
C LEU A 193 -9.53 2.78 -11.42
N THR A 194 -10.83 2.99 -11.59
CA THR A 194 -11.72 3.34 -10.49
C THR A 194 -12.76 2.23 -10.32
N ILE A 195 -12.98 1.80 -9.07
CA ILE A 195 -13.97 0.78 -8.72
C ILE A 195 -14.94 1.30 -7.66
N ASP A 196 -16.18 0.80 -7.71
CA ASP A 196 -17.23 1.10 -6.73
C ASP A 196 -17.52 -0.15 -5.90
N THR A 197 -17.21 -0.07 -4.60
CA THR A 197 -17.42 -1.19 -3.66
C THR A 197 -18.85 -1.26 -3.11
N HIS A 198 -19.74 -0.38 -3.52
CA HIS A 198 -21.16 -0.46 -3.25
C HIS A 198 -21.92 -1.08 -4.42
N ALA A 199 -21.63 -0.61 -5.64
CA ALA A 199 -22.32 -1.07 -6.83
C ALA A 199 -21.88 -2.48 -7.30
N GLN A 200 -20.74 -2.98 -6.84
CA GLN A 200 -20.13 -4.22 -7.28
C GLN A 200 -19.69 -5.08 -6.10
N THR A 201 -19.79 -6.39 -6.30
CA THR A 201 -19.30 -7.37 -5.33
C THR A 201 -17.77 -7.37 -5.24
N THR A 202 -17.24 -7.87 -4.14
CA THR A 202 -15.79 -8.02 -3.95
C THR A 202 -15.18 -8.88 -5.07
N ALA A 203 -15.86 -9.96 -5.49
CA ALA A 203 -15.37 -10.85 -6.55
C ALA A 203 -15.30 -10.14 -7.92
N GLU A 204 -16.29 -9.34 -8.28
CA GLU A 204 -16.27 -8.54 -9.50
C GLU A 204 -15.15 -7.50 -9.49
N ASN A 205 -14.94 -6.81 -8.36
CA ASN A 205 -13.86 -5.85 -8.21
C ASN A 205 -12.49 -6.51 -8.29
N VAL A 206 -12.30 -7.68 -7.68
CA VAL A 206 -11.08 -8.49 -7.81
C VAL A 206 -10.81 -8.85 -9.27
N ALA A 207 -11.83 -9.34 -9.99
CA ALA A 207 -11.68 -9.71 -11.40
C ALA A 207 -11.25 -8.50 -12.26
N LYS A 208 -11.88 -7.33 -12.07
CA LYS A 208 -11.52 -6.10 -12.78
C LYS A 208 -10.08 -5.65 -12.50
N ILE A 209 -9.65 -5.71 -11.25
CA ILE A 209 -8.28 -5.32 -10.88
C ILE A 209 -7.27 -6.28 -11.49
N LYS A 210 -7.52 -7.60 -11.46
CA LYS A 210 -6.64 -8.59 -12.09
C LYS A 210 -6.53 -8.38 -13.59
N GLU A 211 -7.63 -8.12 -14.26
CA GLU A 211 -7.65 -7.83 -15.72
C GLU A 211 -6.84 -6.54 -16.03
N ALA A 212 -7.04 -5.48 -15.25
CA ALA A 212 -6.33 -4.21 -15.42
C ALA A 212 -4.82 -4.36 -15.19
N LEU A 213 -4.42 -5.12 -14.15
CA LEU A 213 -3.01 -5.42 -13.88
C LEU A 213 -2.38 -6.19 -15.05
N LEU A 214 -3.04 -7.24 -15.55
CA LEU A 214 -2.54 -8.01 -16.69
C LEU A 214 -2.40 -7.17 -17.96
N LYS A 215 -3.30 -6.22 -18.21
CA LYS A 215 -3.20 -5.28 -19.34
C LYS A 215 -2.03 -4.32 -19.18
N LYS A 216 -1.74 -3.89 -17.96
CA LYS A 216 -0.63 -2.98 -17.66
C LYS A 216 0.73 -3.65 -17.86
N LEU A 217 0.88 -4.90 -17.43
CA LEU A 217 2.11 -5.69 -17.56
C LEU A 217 2.44 -6.12 -19.00
N LYS A 218 1.53 -5.96 -19.95
CA LYS A 218 1.72 -6.29 -21.37
C LYS A 218 2.19 -5.09 -22.21
N LYS A 219 2.29 -3.90 -21.63
CA LYS A 219 2.73 -2.68 -22.29
C LYS A 219 4.20 -2.43 -22.08
#